data_f9c4802916d3e64062e5803317ba9827
#
_entry.id   f9c4802916d3e64062e5803317ba9827
#
_cell.length_a   1.000
_cell.length_b   1.000
_cell.length_c   1.000
_cell.angle_alpha   90.00
_cell.angle_beta   90.00
_cell.angle_gamma   90.00
#
_symmetry.space_group_name_H-M   'P 1'
#
loop_
_entity.id
_entity.type
_entity.pdbx_description
1 polymer ?
#
loop_
_entity_poly.entity_id
_entity_poly.type
_entity_poly.pdbx_seq_one_letter_code
_entity_poly.pdbx_strand_id
1 'polypeptide(L)'
;MGPIRSGACGLALAFLASAPAAHGADAPLADAAERSDRAGVRALIARRVDPDGAQADGMTALHWAAHRDDLETARLLVESGAGVKAANRYGVTPLALACTNGNEAMADLLLGAGADPNTRLRGGETALMTAARTGKLGPVRALLSRGADVNARERRGQTALMWAAAEGHAEVVEALLRAGADLRTPLPSGFTPLLFAVREGRTAVVRVLLKSGADVNEAMQPRKSPARAAARGTAPLILAVENGHFDLAVALLEAGADPNDQRSGFTPLHTLTWVRKPNRGDDESGDPAPIGSGDLTSLQLVEKLAEHGADVDARLKRGASGRGVLGRAGATPFLMAAMTADVPLMRLLVKHGADPRLPNADRSTPLMAAAGLGCLAPGEEAGTEPEALEAVALALELGGDVNAVDDHGETAMHGAAYKNLPKVVQLLAEKGARVEVWNREDKYGWTPLSIAEGHRPGNFKPSPETMAALHRAMLAAGVTPPRSRTPIEGPEAYPPDPRGKPTP
;
A
#
# COMPACT_ATOMS: atom_id res chain seq x y z
N MET A 1 -6.19 -4.70 2.84
CA MET A 1 -4.91 -4.89 2.13
C MET A 1 -3.83 -4.73 3.17
N GLY A 2 -3.26 -5.83 3.68
CA GLY A 2 -2.18 -5.74 4.63
C GLY A 2 -1.02 -4.96 4.04
N PRO A 3 -0.25 -4.21 4.86
CA PRO A 3 0.90 -3.50 4.37
C PRO A 3 1.81 -4.52 3.69
N ILE A 4 2.05 -4.36 2.40
CA ILE A 4 3.18 -5.00 1.75
C ILE A 4 4.37 -4.40 2.47
N ARG A 5 4.85 -5.11 3.52
CA ARG A 5 6.14 -4.79 4.11
C ARG A 5 7.07 -4.57 2.93
N SER A 6 7.62 -3.36 2.85
CA SER A 6 8.76 -3.08 2.03
C SER A 6 9.77 -4.16 2.41
N GLY A 7 9.78 -5.23 1.63
CA GLY A 7 10.90 -6.12 1.63
C GLY A 7 12.04 -5.23 1.20
N ALA A 8 12.68 -4.58 2.19
CA ALA A 8 14.05 -4.24 2.07
C ALA A 8 14.68 -5.53 1.57
N CYS A 9 14.87 -5.63 0.25
CA CYS A 9 15.79 -6.57 -0.33
C CYS A 9 17.16 -6.07 0.12
N GLY A 10 17.34 -6.11 1.45
CA GLY A 10 18.64 -6.08 2.05
C GLY A 10 19.33 -7.25 1.38
N LEU A 11 20.28 -6.96 0.50
CA LEU A 11 21.45 -7.78 0.42
C LEU A 11 22.02 -7.74 1.85
N ALA A 12 21.41 -8.53 2.75
CA ALA A 12 22.10 -9.01 3.91
C ALA A 12 23.27 -9.78 3.31
N LEU A 13 24.41 -9.14 3.25
CA LEU A 13 25.69 -9.81 3.29
C LEU A 13 25.67 -10.58 4.62
N ALA A 14 25.02 -11.75 4.61
CA ALA A 14 25.12 -12.69 5.69
C ALA A 14 26.59 -13.13 5.73
N PHE A 15 27.36 -12.46 6.56
CA PHE A 15 28.61 -12.98 7.05
C PHE A 15 28.27 -14.20 7.91
N LEU A 16 28.26 -15.36 7.30
CA LEU A 16 28.36 -16.62 8.02
C LEU A 16 29.67 -16.60 8.80
N ALA A 17 29.54 -16.60 10.13
CA ALA A 17 30.64 -16.86 11.02
C ALA A 17 31.42 -18.12 10.55
N SER A 18 32.71 -17.98 10.50
CA SER A 18 33.73 -18.93 10.07
C SER A 18 33.51 -20.38 10.54
N ALA A 19 33.19 -21.24 9.57
CA ALA A 19 33.63 -22.64 9.64
C ALA A 19 35.11 -22.68 9.22
N PRO A 20 35.95 -23.59 9.78
CA PRO A 20 37.36 -23.65 9.44
C PRO A 20 37.52 -23.97 7.95
N ALA A 21 38.39 -23.20 7.29
CA ALA A 21 38.67 -23.19 5.88
C ALA A 21 39.11 -24.55 5.37
N ALA A 22 38.38 -25.06 4.37
CA ALA A 22 39.02 -25.91 3.37
C ALA A 22 40.10 -25.04 2.67
N HIS A 23 41.34 -25.52 2.62
CA HIS A 23 42.49 -24.83 2.03
C HIS A 23 42.20 -24.47 0.58
N GLY A 24 41.73 -23.24 0.36
CA GLY A 24 41.73 -22.53 -0.91
C GLY A 24 43.15 -22.05 -1.21
N ALA A 25 43.44 -21.73 -2.46
CA ALA A 25 44.75 -21.23 -2.88
C ALA A 25 45.26 -20.15 -1.91
N ASP A 26 46.55 -20.28 -1.49
CA ASP A 26 47.19 -19.29 -0.63
C ASP A 26 47.07 -17.90 -1.22
N ALA A 27 46.28 -17.03 -0.63
CA ALA A 27 46.08 -15.66 -1.03
C ALA A 27 46.59 -14.68 0.06
N PRO A 28 47.91 -14.72 0.36
CA PRO A 28 48.47 -14.07 1.56
C PRO A 28 48.25 -12.55 1.54
N LEU A 29 48.17 -11.94 0.35
CA LEU A 29 47.93 -10.51 0.21
C LEU A 29 46.45 -10.17 0.53
N ALA A 30 45.51 -11.00 0.06
CA ALA A 30 44.10 -10.84 0.37
C ALA A 30 43.84 -11.08 1.87
N ASP A 31 44.49 -12.09 2.46
CA ASP A 31 44.38 -12.41 3.86
C ASP A 31 44.94 -11.32 4.78
N ALA A 32 46.04 -10.67 4.38
CA ALA A 32 46.60 -9.53 5.09
C ALA A 32 45.66 -8.30 5.00
N ALA A 33 45.11 -8.02 3.82
CA ALA A 33 44.15 -6.92 3.61
C ALA A 33 42.83 -7.17 4.36
N GLU A 34 42.32 -8.41 4.41
CA GLU A 34 41.17 -8.80 5.21
C GLU A 34 41.35 -8.47 6.70
N ARG A 35 42.53 -8.75 7.25
CA ARG A 35 42.90 -8.46 8.65
C ARG A 35 43.29 -6.99 8.90
N SER A 36 43.28 -6.15 7.84
CA SER A 36 43.75 -4.76 7.89
C SER A 36 45.24 -4.64 8.32
N ASP A 37 46.04 -5.68 8.01
CA ASP A 37 47.47 -5.71 8.31
C ASP A 37 48.23 -4.93 7.21
N ARG A 38 48.29 -3.61 7.32
CA ARG A 38 48.97 -2.73 6.39
C ARG A 38 50.47 -2.99 6.27
N ALA A 39 51.12 -3.39 7.39
CA ALA A 39 52.54 -3.72 7.40
C ALA A 39 52.79 -5.01 6.61
N GLY A 40 51.97 -6.02 6.85
CA GLY A 40 52.00 -7.28 6.08
C GLY A 40 51.74 -7.06 4.59
N VAL A 41 50.74 -6.22 4.23
CA VAL A 41 50.47 -5.87 2.83
C VAL A 41 51.70 -5.23 2.17
N ARG A 42 52.33 -4.22 2.80
CA ARG A 42 53.55 -3.57 2.29
C ARG A 42 54.71 -4.57 2.11
N ALA A 43 54.91 -5.44 3.11
CA ALA A 43 55.95 -6.46 3.05
C ALA A 43 55.74 -7.48 1.93
N LEU A 44 54.51 -7.91 1.69
CA LEU A 44 54.14 -8.82 0.62
C LEU A 44 54.28 -8.18 -0.76
N ILE A 45 53.87 -6.91 -0.93
CA ILE A 45 54.07 -6.14 -2.16
C ILE A 45 55.60 -5.99 -2.47
N ALA A 46 56.42 -5.67 -1.46
CA ALA A 46 57.88 -5.53 -1.63
C ALA A 46 58.51 -6.88 -2.09
N ARG A 47 57.92 -8.01 -1.70
CA ARG A 47 58.32 -9.37 -2.16
C ARG A 47 57.73 -9.74 -3.51
N ARG A 48 57.01 -8.84 -4.20
CA ARG A 48 56.36 -9.05 -5.49
C ARG A 48 55.36 -10.23 -5.48
N VAL A 49 54.66 -10.44 -4.37
CA VAL A 49 53.55 -11.38 -4.34
C VAL A 49 52.46 -10.92 -5.31
N ASP A 50 51.81 -11.85 -6.00
CA ASP A 50 50.77 -11.55 -6.97
C ASP A 50 49.65 -10.70 -6.34
N PRO A 51 49.40 -9.47 -6.79
CA PRO A 51 48.38 -8.58 -6.24
C PRO A 51 46.92 -9.07 -6.52
N ASP A 52 46.77 -9.96 -7.51
CA ASP A 52 45.49 -10.52 -7.92
C ASP A 52 45.17 -11.88 -7.28
N GLY A 53 46.07 -12.39 -6.43
CA GLY A 53 45.84 -13.59 -5.67
C GLY A 53 44.50 -13.49 -4.88
N ALA A 54 43.57 -14.40 -5.18
CA ALA A 54 42.21 -14.34 -4.66
C ALA A 54 41.92 -15.49 -3.68
N GLN A 55 41.15 -15.19 -2.65
CA GLN A 55 40.59 -16.18 -1.74
C GLN A 55 39.56 -17.11 -2.44
N ALA A 56 39.11 -18.16 -1.78
CA ALA A 56 38.20 -19.16 -2.35
C ALA A 56 36.88 -18.61 -2.89
N ASP A 57 36.44 -17.46 -2.39
CA ASP A 57 35.26 -16.74 -2.85
C ASP A 57 35.56 -15.74 -3.99
N GLY A 58 36.83 -15.59 -4.38
CA GLY A 58 37.30 -14.66 -5.38
C GLY A 58 37.63 -13.27 -4.86
N MET A 59 37.62 -13.05 -3.54
CA MET A 59 38.01 -11.78 -2.94
C MET A 59 39.53 -11.59 -3.09
N THR A 60 39.97 -10.49 -3.71
CA THR A 60 41.36 -10.05 -3.78
C THR A 60 41.69 -9.06 -2.67
N ALA A 61 42.94 -8.73 -2.48
CA ALA A 61 43.37 -7.69 -1.53
C ALA A 61 42.69 -6.34 -1.81
N LEU A 62 42.49 -5.98 -3.09
CA LEU A 62 41.81 -4.73 -3.47
C LEU A 62 40.32 -4.74 -3.12
N HIS A 63 39.64 -5.89 -3.18
CA HIS A 63 38.28 -6.02 -2.68
C HIS A 63 38.20 -5.71 -1.18
N TRP A 64 39.12 -6.29 -0.40
CA TRP A 64 39.17 -6.06 1.05
C TRP A 64 39.49 -4.62 1.41
N ALA A 65 40.47 -4.01 0.71
CA ALA A 65 40.79 -2.60 0.89
C ALA A 65 39.59 -1.69 0.61
N ALA A 66 38.85 -1.94 -0.47
CA ALA A 66 37.63 -1.22 -0.80
C ALA A 66 36.52 -1.48 0.23
N HIS A 67 36.33 -2.71 0.67
CA HIS A 67 35.34 -3.09 1.69
C HIS A 67 35.59 -2.42 3.04
N ARG A 68 36.88 -2.32 3.44
CA ARG A 68 37.33 -1.74 4.72
C ARG A 68 37.51 -0.20 4.66
N ASP A 69 37.25 0.42 3.51
CA ASP A 69 37.53 1.84 3.25
C ASP A 69 39.02 2.24 3.46
N ASP A 70 39.93 1.27 3.31
CA ASP A 70 41.35 1.51 3.44
C ASP A 70 41.96 2.06 2.14
N LEU A 71 41.80 3.37 1.95
CA LEU A 71 42.27 4.08 0.76
C LEU A 71 43.79 3.99 0.58
N GLU A 72 44.55 3.96 1.68
CA GLU A 72 46.01 3.85 1.64
C GLU A 72 46.45 2.50 1.06
N THR A 73 45.90 1.41 1.61
CA THR A 73 46.15 0.06 1.11
C THR A 73 45.66 -0.10 -0.33
N ALA A 74 44.49 0.44 -0.68
CA ALA A 74 43.97 0.38 -2.06
C ALA A 74 44.91 1.08 -3.04
N ARG A 75 45.46 2.27 -2.69
CA ARG A 75 46.42 2.99 -3.51
C ARG A 75 47.68 2.19 -3.75
N LEU A 76 48.26 1.61 -2.70
CA LEU A 76 49.45 0.76 -2.80
C LEU A 76 49.22 -0.47 -3.71
N LEU A 77 48.06 -1.10 -3.59
CA LEU A 77 47.68 -2.24 -4.41
C LEU A 77 47.51 -1.85 -5.88
N VAL A 78 46.85 -0.74 -6.17
CA VAL A 78 46.69 -0.24 -7.54
C VAL A 78 48.03 0.14 -8.15
N GLU A 79 48.91 0.81 -7.39
CA GLU A 79 50.30 1.14 -7.84
C GLU A 79 51.15 -0.10 -8.08
N SER A 80 50.88 -1.21 -7.37
CA SER A 80 51.55 -2.49 -7.61
C SER A 80 50.92 -3.36 -8.69
N GLY A 81 49.94 -2.85 -9.40
CA GLY A 81 49.31 -3.49 -10.55
C GLY A 81 48.11 -4.37 -10.24
N ALA A 82 47.47 -4.23 -9.07
CA ALA A 82 46.24 -4.96 -8.76
C ALA A 82 45.15 -4.70 -9.78
N GLY A 83 44.46 -5.74 -10.19
CA GLY A 83 43.38 -5.71 -11.17
C GLY A 83 42.09 -5.06 -10.65
N VAL A 84 41.90 -3.77 -10.96
CA VAL A 84 40.72 -2.98 -10.51
C VAL A 84 39.38 -3.49 -11.08
N LYS A 85 39.43 -4.35 -12.10
CA LYS A 85 38.25 -4.98 -12.73
C LYS A 85 37.95 -6.38 -12.17
N ALA A 86 38.75 -6.89 -11.22
CA ALA A 86 38.54 -8.18 -10.63
C ALA A 86 37.12 -8.27 -10.06
N ALA A 87 36.46 -9.40 -10.28
CA ALA A 87 35.13 -9.66 -9.74
C ALA A 87 35.18 -10.98 -8.95
N ASN A 88 34.61 -10.96 -7.76
CA ASN A 88 34.49 -12.16 -6.96
C ASN A 88 33.45 -13.15 -7.57
N ARG A 89 33.29 -14.33 -6.98
CA ARG A 89 32.33 -15.35 -7.48
C ARG A 89 30.87 -14.87 -7.53
N TYR A 90 30.53 -13.76 -6.85
CA TYR A 90 29.20 -13.13 -6.89
C TYR A 90 29.09 -12.00 -7.92
N GLY A 91 30.18 -11.70 -8.62
CA GLY A 91 30.27 -10.59 -9.57
C GLY A 91 30.51 -9.22 -8.91
N VAL A 92 30.83 -9.21 -7.62
CA VAL A 92 31.12 -7.96 -6.90
C VAL A 92 32.55 -7.51 -7.23
N THR A 93 32.70 -6.23 -7.57
CA THR A 93 34.00 -5.59 -7.85
C THR A 93 34.42 -4.67 -6.70
N PRO A 94 35.69 -4.28 -6.59
CA PRO A 94 36.13 -3.26 -5.63
C PRO A 94 35.35 -1.96 -5.78
N LEU A 95 35.03 -1.53 -6.99
CA LEU A 95 34.21 -0.34 -7.26
C LEU A 95 32.80 -0.47 -6.69
N ALA A 96 32.15 -1.62 -6.80
CA ALA A 96 30.83 -1.86 -6.22
C ALA A 96 30.87 -1.78 -4.68
N LEU A 97 31.93 -2.26 -4.03
CA LEU A 97 32.13 -2.14 -2.58
C LEU A 97 32.34 -0.69 -2.16
N ALA A 98 33.17 0.07 -2.88
CA ALA A 98 33.36 1.50 -2.64
C ALA A 98 32.04 2.29 -2.73
N CYS A 99 31.19 1.96 -3.71
CA CYS A 99 29.87 2.56 -3.88
C CYS A 99 28.90 2.16 -2.77
N THR A 100 29.00 0.93 -2.26
CA THR A 100 28.18 0.47 -1.11
C THR A 100 28.54 1.25 0.16
N ASN A 101 29.83 1.46 0.41
CA ASN A 101 30.33 2.23 1.56
C ASN A 101 30.08 3.74 1.41
N GLY A 102 29.91 4.21 0.16
CA GLY A 102 29.75 5.63 -0.15
C GLY A 102 31.06 6.42 -0.14
N ASN A 103 32.20 5.77 -0.30
CA ASN A 103 33.51 6.40 -0.30
C ASN A 103 33.86 6.97 -1.68
N GLU A 104 33.76 8.30 -1.83
CA GLU A 104 34.09 9.02 -3.07
C GLU A 104 35.56 8.85 -3.47
N ALA A 105 36.48 9.02 -2.51
CA ALA A 105 37.91 8.94 -2.80
C ALA A 105 38.35 7.55 -3.28
N MET A 106 37.73 6.49 -2.70
CA MET A 106 37.96 5.12 -3.16
C MET A 106 37.38 4.90 -4.56
N ALA A 107 36.17 5.40 -4.82
CA ALA A 107 35.55 5.30 -6.14
C ALA A 107 36.39 6.04 -7.20
N ASP A 108 36.85 7.25 -6.90
CA ASP A 108 37.74 8.04 -7.79
C ASP A 108 39.08 7.35 -8.07
N LEU A 109 39.70 6.75 -7.07
CA LEU A 109 40.93 5.98 -7.21
C LEU A 109 40.71 4.81 -8.20
N LEU A 110 39.68 4.02 -7.97
CA LEU A 110 39.39 2.83 -8.78
C LEU A 110 39.02 3.19 -10.21
N LEU A 111 38.14 4.19 -10.38
CA LEU A 111 37.76 4.71 -11.70
C LEU A 111 38.94 5.34 -12.42
N GLY A 112 39.80 6.07 -11.72
CA GLY A 112 41.06 6.63 -12.26
C GLY A 112 42.04 5.56 -12.73
N ALA A 113 42.07 4.41 -12.07
CA ALA A 113 42.86 3.26 -12.42
C ALA A 113 42.19 2.36 -13.50
N GLY A 114 41.04 2.75 -14.04
CA GLY A 114 40.41 2.08 -15.19
C GLY A 114 39.34 1.06 -14.81
N ALA A 115 38.79 1.11 -13.59
CA ALA A 115 37.58 0.35 -13.29
C ALA A 115 36.43 0.78 -14.21
N ASP A 116 35.65 -0.19 -14.69
CA ASP A 116 34.52 0.08 -15.58
C ASP A 116 33.30 0.58 -14.78
N PRO A 117 32.84 1.86 -14.98
CA PRO A 117 31.69 2.41 -14.27
C PRO A 117 30.37 1.70 -14.60
N ASN A 118 30.33 0.91 -15.68
CA ASN A 118 29.15 0.20 -16.17
C ASN A 118 29.16 -1.30 -15.82
N THR A 119 30.10 -1.76 -14.99
CA THR A 119 30.13 -3.14 -14.51
C THR A 119 28.80 -3.50 -13.85
N ARG A 120 28.30 -4.69 -14.19
CA ARG A 120 27.01 -5.20 -13.68
C ARG A 120 27.21 -6.37 -12.72
N LEU A 121 26.51 -6.35 -11.61
CA LEU A 121 26.33 -7.51 -10.74
C LEU A 121 25.48 -8.59 -11.45
N ARG A 122 25.39 -9.79 -10.86
CA ARG A 122 24.60 -10.91 -11.42
C ARG A 122 23.13 -10.59 -11.66
N GLY A 123 22.53 -9.69 -10.85
CA GLY A 123 21.16 -9.20 -11.00
C GLY A 123 20.98 -8.13 -12.06
N GLY A 124 22.09 -7.65 -12.65
CA GLY A 124 22.11 -6.56 -13.61
C GLY A 124 22.27 -5.17 -12.98
N GLU A 125 22.38 -5.09 -11.66
CA GLU A 125 22.61 -3.85 -10.92
C GLU A 125 23.99 -3.29 -11.28
N THR A 126 24.05 -1.96 -11.50
CA THR A 126 25.30 -1.24 -11.75
C THR A 126 25.85 -0.60 -10.46
N ALA A 127 27.12 -0.22 -10.49
CA ALA A 127 27.72 0.55 -9.39
C ALA A 127 26.94 1.85 -9.12
N LEU A 128 26.43 2.51 -10.18
CA LEU A 128 25.59 3.71 -10.05
C LEU A 128 24.27 3.43 -9.32
N MET A 129 23.62 2.30 -9.56
CA MET A 129 22.41 1.91 -8.82
C MET A 129 22.72 1.68 -7.34
N THR A 130 23.85 1.04 -7.04
CA THR A 130 24.30 0.82 -5.66
C THR A 130 24.57 2.14 -4.95
N ALA A 131 25.32 3.07 -5.56
CA ALA A 131 25.60 4.39 -5.03
C ALA A 131 24.31 5.21 -4.83
N ALA A 132 23.39 5.15 -5.79
CA ALA A 132 22.10 5.86 -5.72
C ALA A 132 21.22 5.37 -4.54
N ARG A 133 21.24 4.07 -4.27
CA ARG A 133 20.53 3.47 -3.13
C ARG A 133 21.11 3.88 -1.79
N THR A 134 22.44 4.03 -1.69
CA THR A 134 23.08 4.43 -0.42
C THR A 134 22.97 5.93 -0.11
N GLY A 135 22.52 6.75 -1.08
CA GLY A 135 22.34 8.18 -0.92
C GLY A 135 23.64 8.99 -0.88
N LYS A 136 24.77 8.37 -1.16
CA LYS A 136 26.08 9.02 -1.10
C LYS A 136 26.40 9.71 -2.43
N LEU A 137 26.30 11.02 -2.44
CA LEU A 137 26.42 11.84 -3.64
C LEU A 137 27.82 11.76 -4.30
N GLY A 138 28.89 11.60 -3.51
CA GLY A 138 30.26 11.54 -4.01
C GLY A 138 30.46 10.44 -5.06
N PRO A 139 30.27 9.15 -4.73
CA PRO A 139 30.38 8.06 -5.71
C PRO A 139 29.46 8.21 -6.92
N VAL A 140 28.25 8.77 -6.75
CA VAL A 140 27.33 9.05 -7.88
C VAL A 140 27.99 10.03 -8.85
N ARG A 141 28.55 11.13 -8.36
CA ARG A 141 29.25 12.13 -9.18
C ARG A 141 30.49 11.53 -9.87
N ALA A 142 31.30 10.78 -9.12
CA ALA A 142 32.47 10.10 -9.67
C ALA A 142 32.10 9.15 -10.84
N LEU A 143 31.08 8.33 -10.67
CA LEU A 143 30.59 7.41 -11.68
C LEU A 143 30.06 8.15 -12.92
N LEU A 144 29.21 9.17 -12.73
CA LEU A 144 28.63 9.96 -13.82
C LEU A 144 29.71 10.70 -14.63
N SER A 145 30.72 11.28 -13.95
CA SER A 145 31.83 11.96 -14.61
C SER A 145 32.71 11.03 -15.47
N ARG A 146 32.67 9.72 -15.20
CA ARG A 146 33.40 8.67 -15.91
C ARG A 146 32.54 7.87 -16.89
N GLY A 147 31.35 8.37 -17.23
CA GLY A 147 30.47 7.81 -18.25
C GLY A 147 29.64 6.61 -17.81
N ALA A 148 29.27 6.56 -16.54
CA ALA A 148 28.25 5.62 -16.11
C ALA A 148 26.93 5.86 -16.86
N ASP A 149 26.31 4.79 -17.38
CA ASP A 149 25.00 4.86 -18.02
C ASP A 149 23.91 5.15 -16.97
N VAL A 150 23.46 6.41 -16.95
CA VAL A 150 22.46 6.92 -16.02
C VAL A 150 21.11 6.20 -16.16
N ASN A 151 20.81 5.67 -17.35
CA ASN A 151 19.56 4.99 -17.69
C ASN A 151 19.69 3.46 -17.74
N ALA A 152 20.82 2.91 -17.27
CA ALA A 152 20.99 1.47 -17.14
C ALA A 152 19.82 0.86 -16.35
N ARG A 153 19.38 -0.35 -16.75
CA ARG A 153 18.29 -1.07 -16.12
C ARG A 153 18.77 -2.42 -15.59
N GLU A 154 18.42 -2.76 -14.36
CA GLU A 154 18.59 -4.11 -13.82
C GLU A 154 17.49 -5.06 -14.36
N ARG A 155 17.48 -6.35 -13.95
CA ARG A 155 16.57 -7.38 -14.48
C ARG A 155 15.09 -7.07 -14.39
N ARG A 156 14.65 -6.33 -13.36
CA ARG A 156 13.26 -5.90 -13.17
C ARG A 156 12.95 -4.59 -13.86
N GLY A 157 13.94 -4.01 -14.54
CA GLY A 157 13.83 -2.74 -15.27
C GLY A 157 14.06 -1.50 -14.42
N GLN A 158 14.41 -1.64 -13.13
CA GLN A 158 14.67 -0.50 -12.26
C GLN A 158 15.97 0.23 -12.67
N THR A 159 15.96 1.55 -12.49
CA THR A 159 17.08 2.46 -12.76
C THR A 159 17.66 3.02 -11.46
N ALA A 160 18.83 3.66 -11.53
CA ALA A 160 19.42 4.38 -10.41
C ALA A 160 18.48 5.46 -9.86
N LEU A 161 17.76 6.18 -10.74
CA LEU A 161 16.78 7.19 -10.35
C LEU A 161 15.62 6.59 -9.52
N MET A 162 15.08 5.43 -9.91
CA MET A 162 14.02 4.75 -9.17
C MET A 162 14.49 4.32 -7.78
N TRP A 163 15.73 3.83 -7.65
CA TRP A 163 16.31 3.46 -6.36
C TRP A 163 16.48 4.69 -5.45
N ALA A 164 17.10 5.77 -5.97
CA ALA A 164 17.26 7.01 -5.21
C ALA A 164 15.91 7.61 -4.78
N ALA A 165 14.91 7.52 -5.65
CA ALA A 165 13.56 8.03 -5.39
C ALA A 165 12.85 7.25 -4.27
N ALA A 166 12.92 5.92 -4.29
CA ALA A 166 12.32 5.07 -3.26
C ALA A 166 12.99 5.28 -1.88
N GLU A 167 14.30 5.43 -1.84
CA GLU A 167 15.06 5.61 -0.60
C GLU A 167 14.99 7.06 -0.05
N GLY A 168 14.60 8.05 -0.86
CA GLY A 168 14.42 9.43 -0.42
C GLY A 168 15.63 10.35 -0.58
N HIS A 169 16.58 9.98 -1.46
CA HIS A 169 17.85 10.70 -1.63
C HIS A 169 17.73 11.86 -2.64
N ALA A 170 17.19 13.00 -2.21
CA ALA A 170 16.85 14.12 -3.07
C ALA A 170 18.06 14.69 -3.86
N GLU A 171 19.22 14.85 -3.20
CA GLU A 171 20.43 15.36 -3.86
C GLU A 171 20.96 14.40 -4.94
N VAL A 172 20.85 13.09 -4.70
CA VAL A 172 21.21 12.06 -5.69
C VAL A 172 20.23 12.09 -6.87
N VAL A 173 18.92 12.22 -6.58
CA VAL A 173 17.89 12.38 -7.62
C VAL A 173 18.20 13.59 -8.50
N GLU A 174 18.53 14.75 -7.91
CA GLU A 174 18.92 15.92 -8.68
C GLU A 174 20.17 15.69 -9.55
N ALA A 175 21.18 15.01 -9.01
CA ALA A 175 22.41 14.73 -9.77
C ALA A 175 22.13 13.79 -10.97
N LEU A 176 21.31 12.75 -10.76
CA LEU A 176 20.91 11.83 -11.83
C LEU A 176 20.07 12.54 -12.91
N LEU A 177 19.13 13.41 -12.52
CA LEU A 177 18.32 14.19 -13.47
C LEU A 177 19.16 15.16 -14.29
N ARG A 178 20.12 15.85 -13.67
CA ARG A 178 21.09 16.71 -14.40
C ARG A 178 21.95 15.91 -15.38
N ALA A 179 22.21 14.64 -15.09
CA ALA A 179 22.92 13.72 -15.99
C ALA A 179 22.02 13.08 -17.07
N GLY A 180 20.75 13.46 -17.15
CA GLY A 180 19.81 12.96 -18.16
C GLY A 180 19.09 11.67 -17.79
N ALA A 181 18.89 11.40 -16.51
CA ALA A 181 18.06 10.27 -16.08
C ALA A 181 16.62 10.41 -16.58
N ASP A 182 16.09 9.32 -17.12
CA ASP A 182 14.71 9.23 -17.61
C ASP A 182 13.74 9.12 -16.42
N LEU A 183 12.93 10.17 -16.23
CA LEU A 183 11.93 10.24 -15.15
C LEU A 183 10.54 9.74 -15.57
N ARG A 184 10.33 9.42 -16.87
CA ARG A 184 9.00 9.17 -17.42
C ARG A 184 8.71 7.72 -17.75
N THR A 185 9.70 6.93 -18.12
CA THR A 185 9.46 5.54 -18.52
C THR A 185 9.11 4.64 -17.33
N PRO A 186 7.88 4.09 -17.28
CA PRO A 186 7.45 3.26 -16.17
C PRO A 186 8.03 1.83 -16.25
N LEU A 187 8.03 1.17 -15.13
CA LEU A 187 8.20 -0.29 -15.03
C LEU A 187 7.00 -1.04 -15.66
N PRO A 188 7.14 -2.34 -15.97
CA PRO A 188 6.00 -3.18 -16.34
C PRO A 188 4.85 -3.19 -15.32
N SER A 189 5.15 -2.93 -14.05
CA SER A 189 4.18 -2.73 -12.96
C SER A 189 3.45 -1.39 -13.01
N GLY A 190 3.87 -0.47 -13.87
CA GLY A 190 3.33 0.88 -13.98
C GLY A 190 4.00 1.92 -13.07
N PHE A 191 4.96 1.52 -12.23
CA PHE A 191 5.67 2.46 -11.35
C PHE A 191 6.69 3.30 -12.10
N THR A 192 6.64 4.62 -11.88
CA THR A 192 7.64 5.62 -12.27
C THR A 192 8.49 6.03 -11.06
N PRO A 193 9.58 6.80 -11.23
CA PRO A 193 10.32 7.37 -10.11
C PRO A 193 9.42 8.18 -9.16
N LEU A 194 8.46 8.97 -9.68
CA LEU A 194 7.51 9.73 -8.85
C LEU A 194 6.64 8.81 -8.00
N LEU A 195 6.06 7.77 -8.59
CA LEU A 195 5.21 6.83 -7.85
C LEU A 195 5.98 6.04 -6.78
N PHE A 196 7.26 5.75 -7.00
CA PHE A 196 8.11 5.18 -5.94
C PHE A 196 8.28 6.14 -4.78
N ALA A 197 8.62 7.41 -5.06
CA ALA A 197 8.79 8.43 -4.03
C ALA A 197 7.50 8.68 -3.25
N VAL A 198 6.36 8.70 -3.93
CA VAL A 198 5.04 8.90 -3.31
C VAL A 198 4.67 7.74 -2.40
N ARG A 199 4.83 6.49 -2.88
CA ARG A 199 4.53 5.29 -2.07
C ARG A 199 5.31 5.24 -0.76
N GLU A 200 6.55 5.70 -0.80
CA GLU A 200 7.46 5.68 0.35
C GLU A 200 7.43 7.01 1.15
N GLY A 201 6.54 7.95 0.82
CA GLY A 201 6.38 9.22 1.52
C GLY A 201 7.57 10.18 1.41
N ARG A 202 8.33 10.13 0.32
CA ARG A 202 9.59 10.90 0.13
C ARG A 202 9.32 12.30 -0.40
N THR A 203 8.71 13.15 0.42
CA THR A 203 8.23 14.50 0.03
C THR A 203 9.30 15.36 -0.64
N ALA A 204 10.54 15.36 -0.12
CA ALA A 204 11.63 16.13 -0.72
C ALA A 204 11.93 15.67 -2.16
N VAL A 205 11.95 14.35 -2.40
CA VAL A 205 12.17 13.77 -3.73
C VAL A 205 11.00 14.08 -4.66
N VAL A 206 9.76 13.96 -4.18
CA VAL A 206 8.55 14.31 -4.95
C VAL A 206 8.65 15.75 -5.47
N ARG A 207 9.02 16.70 -4.61
CA ARG A 207 9.19 18.10 -5.02
C ARG A 207 10.27 18.27 -6.11
N VAL A 208 11.40 17.56 -5.99
CA VAL A 208 12.46 17.58 -7.00
C VAL A 208 11.96 17.02 -8.33
N LEU A 209 11.27 15.89 -8.32
CA LEU A 209 10.75 15.25 -9.53
C LEU A 209 9.68 16.12 -10.23
N LEU A 210 8.74 16.70 -9.47
CA LEU A 210 7.74 17.62 -10.02
C LEU A 210 8.37 18.87 -10.63
N LYS A 211 9.37 19.48 -9.95
CA LYS A 211 10.15 20.61 -10.48
C LYS A 211 10.91 20.25 -11.77
N SER A 212 11.27 18.97 -11.93
CA SER A 212 11.97 18.45 -13.11
C SER A 212 11.01 18.00 -14.22
N GLY A 213 9.72 18.25 -14.08
CA GLY A 213 8.70 18.00 -15.10
C GLY A 213 8.04 16.61 -15.04
N ALA A 214 8.05 15.96 -13.89
CA ALA A 214 7.17 14.81 -13.64
C ALA A 214 5.71 15.30 -13.62
N ASP A 215 4.79 14.50 -14.18
CA ASP A 215 3.36 14.83 -14.17
C ASP A 215 2.75 14.47 -12.82
N VAL A 216 2.27 15.49 -12.08
CA VAL A 216 1.62 15.30 -10.78
C VAL A 216 0.38 14.42 -10.84
N ASN A 217 -0.23 14.33 -12.03
CA ASN A 217 -1.42 13.53 -12.31
C ASN A 217 -1.11 12.26 -13.13
N GLU A 218 0.14 11.81 -13.20
CA GLU A 218 0.46 10.57 -13.91
C GLU A 218 -0.32 9.39 -13.32
N ALA A 219 -0.92 8.56 -14.19
CA ALA A 219 -1.69 7.42 -13.74
C ALA A 219 -0.91 6.13 -13.96
N MET A 220 -0.87 5.29 -12.94
CA MET A 220 -0.28 3.96 -13.02
C MET A 220 -0.91 3.13 -14.15
N GLN A 221 -0.07 2.60 -15.07
CA GLN A 221 -0.49 1.81 -16.23
C GLN A 221 0.23 0.45 -16.25
N PRO A 222 -0.11 -0.50 -15.36
CA PRO A 222 0.52 -1.81 -15.34
C PRO A 222 0.21 -2.58 -16.63
N ARG A 223 1.21 -3.24 -17.21
CA ARG A 223 1.04 -4.13 -18.39
C ARG A 223 0.21 -5.36 -18.07
N LYS A 224 0.32 -5.88 -16.85
CA LYS A 224 -0.52 -6.95 -16.28
C LYS A 224 -1.00 -6.45 -14.93
N SER A 225 -2.32 -6.53 -14.67
CA SER A 225 -2.88 -6.25 -13.33
C SER A 225 -2.91 -7.56 -12.54
N PRO A 226 -1.98 -7.82 -11.63
CA PRO A 226 -2.17 -8.86 -10.64
C PRO A 226 -3.33 -8.46 -9.72
N ALA A 227 -4.12 -9.42 -9.26
CA ALA A 227 -5.30 -9.17 -8.42
C ALA A 227 -5.04 -8.41 -7.10
N ARG A 228 -3.78 -8.20 -6.74
CA ARG A 228 -3.33 -7.53 -5.50
C ARG A 228 -2.39 -6.33 -5.72
N ALA A 229 -2.18 -5.88 -6.95
CA ALA A 229 -1.37 -4.68 -7.21
C ALA A 229 -2.25 -3.42 -7.22
N ALA A 230 -1.63 -2.26 -7.01
CA ALA A 230 -2.29 -0.98 -7.19
C ALA A 230 -3.06 -0.96 -8.53
N ALA A 231 -4.28 -0.48 -8.49
CA ALA A 231 -5.19 -0.58 -9.63
C ALA A 231 -4.68 0.27 -10.81
N ARG A 232 -4.96 -0.18 -12.03
CA ARG A 232 -4.76 0.65 -13.21
C ARG A 232 -5.47 1.99 -13.02
N GLY A 233 -4.79 3.07 -13.29
CA GLY A 233 -5.33 4.43 -13.13
C GLY A 233 -5.06 5.08 -11.77
N THR A 234 -4.35 4.41 -10.84
CA THR A 234 -3.99 5.02 -9.56
C THR A 234 -3.04 6.20 -9.80
N ALA A 235 -3.48 7.39 -9.40
CA ALA A 235 -2.71 8.63 -9.45
C ALA A 235 -1.84 8.81 -8.19
N PRO A 236 -0.81 9.67 -8.22
CA PRO A 236 0.04 9.96 -7.06
C PRO A 236 -0.74 10.37 -5.81
N LEU A 237 -1.75 11.23 -5.95
CA LEU A 237 -2.59 11.65 -4.83
C LEU A 237 -3.30 10.47 -4.16
N ILE A 238 -3.90 9.58 -4.93
CA ILE A 238 -4.56 8.37 -4.40
C ILE A 238 -3.54 7.48 -3.71
N LEU A 239 -2.37 7.28 -4.33
CA LEU A 239 -1.30 6.45 -3.76
C LEU A 239 -0.77 7.01 -2.43
N ALA A 240 -0.64 8.35 -2.31
CA ALA A 240 -0.26 9.00 -1.06
C ALA A 240 -1.31 8.74 0.04
N VAL A 241 -2.59 8.87 -0.29
CA VAL A 241 -3.70 8.62 0.64
C VAL A 241 -3.74 7.15 1.07
N GLU A 242 -3.61 6.19 0.13
CA GLU A 242 -3.60 4.75 0.42
C GLU A 242 -2.48 4.34 1.40
N ASN A 243 -1.36 5.06 1.38
CA ASN A 243 -0.22 4.79 2.26
C ASN A 243 -0.17 5.70 3.50
N GLY A 244 -1.18 6.53 3.73
CA GLY A 244 -1.26 7.39 4.91
C GLY A 244 -0.33 8.61 4.89
N HIS A 245 0.27 8.97 3.74
CA HIS A 245 1.17 10.11 3.60
C HIS A 245 0.38 11.41 3.38
N PHE A 246 -0.35 11.87 4.40
CA PHE A 246 -1.32 12.94 4.25
C PHE A 246 -0.68 14.32 4.02
N ASP A 247 0.45 14.62 4.65
CA ASP A 247 1.21 15.85 4.35
C ASP A 247 1.71 15.87 2.91
N LEU A 248 2.15 14.70 2.39
CA LEU A 248 2.52 14.58 0.99
C LEU A 248 1.30 14.71 0.07
N ALA A 249 0.14 14.18 0.45
CA ALA A 249 -1.09 14.38 -0.32
C ALA A 249 -1.45 15.86 -0.46
N VAL A 250 -1.30 16.67 0.60
CA VAL A 250 -1.47 18.12 0.54
C VAL A 250 -0.43 18.76 -0.38
N ALA A 251 0.84 18.38 -0.27
CA ALA A 251 1.87 18.89 -1.17
C ALA A 251 1.61 18.57 -2.66
N LEU A 252 1.00 17.41 -2.94
CA LEU A 252 0.56 17.06 -4.29
C LEU A 252 -0.62 17.93 -4.75
N LEU A 253 -1.60 18.19 -3.88
CA LEU A 253 -2.73 19.11 -4.17
C LEU A 253 -2.22 20.52 -4.49
N GLU A 254 -1.31 21.05 -3.68
CA GLU A 254 -0.65 22.34 -3.90
C GLU A 254 0.12 22.39 -5.23
N ALA A 255 0.64 21.25 -5.68
CA ALA A 255 1.31 21.10 -6.97
C ALA A 255 0.35 20.87 -8.15
N GLY A 256 -0.97 20.89 -7.93
CA GLY A 256 -1.99 20.76 -8.96
C GLY A 256 -2.48 19.33 -9.20
N ALA A 257 -2.36 18.43 -8.21
CA ALA A 257 -3.00 17.13 -8.29
C ALA A 257 -4.52 17.28 -8.32
N ASP A 258 -5.19 16.52 -9.19
CA ASP A 258 -6.65 16.50 -9.31
C ASP A 258 -7.29 15.80 -8.10
N PRO A 259 -8.02 16.52 -7.23
CA PRO A 259 -8.69 15.93 -6.07
C PRO A 259 -9.86 15.02 -6.46
N ASN A 260 -10.28 15.07 -7.72
CA ASN A 260 -11.39 14.28 -8.27
C ASN A 260 -10.93 13.17 -9.22
N ASP A 261 -9.62 12.88 -9.29
CA ASP A 261 -9.13 11.79 -10.12
C ASP A 261 -9.83 10.48 -9.77
N GLN A 262 -10.47 9.91 -10.78
CA GLN A 262 -11.28 8.68 -10.63
C GLN A 262 -10.91 7.62 -11.68
N ARG A 263 -9.71 7.71 -12.27
CA ARG A 263 -9.25 6.75 -13.29
C ARG A 263 -9.06 5.33 -12.73
N SER A 264 -8.80 5.21 -11.42
CA SER A 264 -8.79 3.94 -10.69
C SER A 264 -10.18 3.38 -10.40
N GLY A 265 -11.24 4.18 -10.56
CA GLY A 265 -12.64 3.87 -10.24
C GLY A 265 -13.15 4.51 -8.96
N PHE A 266 -12.28 5.18 -8.20
CA PHE A 266 -12.57 5.84 -6.93
C PHE A 266 -11.73 7.13 -6.77
N THR A 267 -12.22 8.07 -5.98
CA THR A 267 -11.53 9.35 -5.70
C THR A 267 -10.66 9.24 -4.44
N PRO A 268 -9.79 10.24 -4.17
CA PRO A 268 -9.08 10.34 -2.90
C PRO A 268 -10.01 10.32 -1.66
N LEU A 269 -11.19 10.95 -1.73
CA LEU A 269 -12.18 10.91 -0.63
C LEU A 269 -12.74 9.51 -0.39
N HIS A 270 -13.03 8.75 -1.44
CA HIS A 270 -13.40 7.34 -1.27
C HIS A 270 -12.26 6.54 -0.64
N THR A 271 -11.02 6.78 -1.08
CA THR A 271 -9.85 6.11 -0.50
C THR A 271 -9.73 6.34 0.99
N LEU A 272 -9.96 7.57 1.45
CA LEU A 272 -9.94 7.90 2.88
C LEU A 272 -10.94 7.08 3.69
N THR A 273 -12.12 6.74 3.17
CA THR A 273 -13.10 5.98 3.94
C THR A 273 -12.57 4.63 4.43
N TRP A 274 -11.89 3.87 3.56
CA TRP A 274 -11.32 2.57 3.94
C TRP A 274 -9.91 2.64 4.53
N VAL A 275 -9.18 3.75 4.31
CA VAL A 275 -7.89 3.99 4.97
C VAL A 275 -8.11 4.35 6.43
N ARG A 276 -9.14 5.14 6.74
CA ARG A 276 -9.49 5.53 8.11
C ARG A 276 -10.08 4.38 8.91
N LYS A 277 -11.02 3.68 8.33
CA LYS A 277 -11.72 2.56 8.98
C LYS A 277 -11.97 1.46 7.95
N PRO A 278 -10.99 0.55 7.74
CA PRO A 278 -11.16 -0.59 6.86
C PRO A 278 -12.38 -1.42 7.26
N ASN A 279 -13.15 -1.87 6.27
CA ASN A 279 -14.40 -2.61 6.53
C ASN A 279 -14.16 -4.02 7.09
N ARG A 280 -12.96 -4.56 6.93
CA ARG A 280 -12.60 -5.89 7.42
C ARG A 280 -11.35 -5.82 8.27
N GLY A 281 -11.30 -6.60 9.32
CA GLY A 281 -10.19 -6.73 10.24
C GLY A 281 -10.32 -8.02 11.03
N ASP A 282 -9.46 -8.20 12.01
CA ASP A 282 -9.54 -9.35 12.93
C ASP A 282 -10.67 -9.17 13.96
N ASP A 283 -11.17 -7.93 14.11
CA ASP A 283 -12.27 -7.57 14.99
C ASP A 283 -13.10 -6.37 14.44
N GLU A 284 -14.08 -5.90 15.22
CA GLU A 284 -14.95 -4.77 14.87
C GLU A 284 -14.23 -3.42 14.77
N SER A 285 -13.01 -3.29 15.28
CA SER A 285 -12.17 -2.09 15.13
C SER A 285 -11.62 -1.96 13.71
N GLY A 286 -11.58 -3.07 12.95
CA GLY A 286 -10.97 -3.15 11.63
C GLY A 286 -9.45 -3.26 11.69
N ASP A 287 -8.80 -3.37 10.55
CA ASP A 287 -7.34 -3.30 10.46
C ASP A 287 -6.85 -1.90 10.85
N PRO A 288 -5.68 -1.77 11.49
CA PRO A 288 -5.12 -0.47 11.81
C PRO A 288 -4.86 0.33 10.52
N ALA A 289 -5.11 1.64 10.59
CA ALA A 289 -4.79 2.54 9.50
C ALA A 289 -3.29 2.47 9.14
N PRO A 290 -2.90 2.69 7.88
CA PRO A 290 -1.50 2.70 7.50
C PRO A 290 -0.75 3.79 8.27
N ILE A 291 0.46 3.44 8.74
CA ILE A 291 1.36 4.40 9.38
C ILE A 291 2.08 5.15 8.26
N GLY A 292 1.59 6.33 7.95
CA GLY A 292 2.19 7.23 6.97
C GLY A 292 3.29 8.10 7.55
N SER A 293 3.77 9.04 6.73
CA SER A 293 4.71 10.10 7.14
C SER A 293 3.95 11.41 7.34
N GLY A 294 4.43 12.22 8.30
CA GLY A 294 3.87 13.54 8.61
C GLY A 294 2.90 13.52 9.78
N ASP A 295 2.39 14.70 10.11
CA ASP A 295 1.58 14.94 11.31
C ASP A 295 0.10 15.20 11.00
N LEU A 296 -0.26 15.36 9.73
CA LEU A 296 -1.63 15.64 9.31
C LEU A 296 -2.53 14.42 9.55
N THR A 297 -3.66 14.65 10.20
CA THR A 297 -4.67 13.61 10.38
C THR A 297 -5.50 13.40 9.11
N SER A 298 -6.09 12.22 8.99
CA SER A 298 -6.98 11.91 7.86
C SER A 298 -8.20 12.84 7.77
N LEU A 299 -8.75 13.31 8.90
CA LEU A 299 -9.85 14.29 8.89
C LEU A 299 -9.40 15.67 8.38
N GLN A 300 -8.21 16.11 8.78
CA GLN A 300 -7.63 17.36 8.23
C GLN A 300 -7.37 17.25 6.73
N LEU A 301 -6.99 16.04 6.24
CA LEU A 301 -6.86 15.84 4.79
C LEU A 301 -8.21 15.96 4.07
N VAL A 302 -9.33 15.51 4.65
CA VAL A 302 -10.67 15.74 4.08
C VAL A 302 -10.94 17.23 3.90
N GLU A 303 -10.61 18.05 4.91
CA GLU A 303 -10.74 19.52 4.80
C GLU A 303 -9.89 20.06 3.67
N LYS A 304 -8.63 19.63 3.55
CA LYS A 304 -7.74 20.04 2.46
C LYS A 304 -8.24 19.61 1.08
N LEU A 305 -8.75 18.41 0.95
CA LEU A 305 -9.35 17.94 -0.30
C LEU A 305 -10.56 18.81 -0.70
N ALA A 306 -11.44 19.12 0.25
CA ALA A 306 -12.60 19.98 0.02
C ALA A 306 -12.17 21.41 -0.35
N GLU A 307 -11.16 22.01 0.34
CA GLU A 307 -10.58 23.31 0.01
C GLU A 307 -10.02 23.35 -1.43
N HIS A 308 -9.53 22.23 -1.95
CA HIS A 308 -9.02 22.10 -3.33
C HIS A 308 -10.09 21.65 -4.33
N GLY A 309 -11.35 21.64 -3.95
CA GLY A 309 -12.47 21.36 -4.86
C GLY A 309 -12.78 19.88 -5.07
N ALA A 310 -12.50 19.03 -4.08
CA ALA A 310 -12.96 17.64 -4.11
C ALA A 310 -14.49 17.58 -4.13
N ASP A 311 -15.06 16.80 -5.03
CA ASP A 311 -16.48 16.49 -5.08
C ASP A 311 -16.82 15.51 -3.93
N VAL A 312 -17.50 16.04 -2.92
CA VAL A 312 -17.88 15.29 -1.72
C VAL A 312 -18.99 14.25 -1.99
N ASP A 313 -19.72 14.41 -3.10
CA ASP A 313 -20.76 13.50 -3.56
C ASP A 313 -20.32 12.63 -4.77
N ALA A 314 -19.02 12.62 -5.06
CA ALA A 314 -18.46 11.79 -6.11
C ALA A 314 -18.96 10.33 -5.99
N ARG A 315 -19.26 9.70 -7.14
CA ARG A 315 -19.83 8.36 -7.17
C ARG A 315 -18.79 7.32 -7.57
N LEU A 316 -18.66 6.23 -6.80
CA LEU A 316 -17.83 5.10 -7.18
C LEU A 316 -18.25 4.53 -8.54
N LYS A 317 -17.29 4.38 -9.47
CA LYS A 317 -17.56 3.84 -10.82
C LYS A 317 -17.69 2.32 -10.85
N ARG A 318 -17.18 1.63 -9.84
CA ARG A 318 -17.11 0.16 -9.80
C ARG A 318 -17.45 -0.35 -8.40
N GLY A 319 -18.01 -1.54 -8.36
CA GLY A 319 -18.29 -2.27 -7.13
C GLY A 319 -19.29 -3.38 -7.42
N ALA A 320 -19.01 -4.57 -6.97
CA ALA A 320 -19.94 -5.69 -7.12
C ALA A 320 -21.03 -5.56 -6.04
N SER A 321 -22.29 -5.83 -6.42
CA SER A 321 -23.36 -6.22 -5.53
C SER A 321 -23.55 -7.75 -5.58
N GLY A 322 -24.04 -8.32 -4.50
CA GLY A 322 -24.24 -9.77 -4.42
C GLY A 322 -25.16 -10.12 -3.27
N ARG A 323 -25.40 -11.40 -3.04
CA ARG A 323 -26.23 -11.87 -1.91
C ARG A 323 -25.67 -11.35 -0.59
N GLY A 324 -26.44 -10.53 0.14
CA GLY A 324 -26.03 -9.95 1.41
C GLY A 324 -24.79 -9.07 1.34
N VAL A 325 -24.43 -8.56 0.17
CA VAL A 325 -23.29 -7.66 -0.04
C VAL A 325 -23.81 -6.31 -0.52
N LEU A 326 -23.52 -5.25 0.23
CA LEU A 326 -23.84 -3.89 -0.20
C LEU A 326 -23.07 -3.54 -1.47
N GLY A 327 -23.79 -3.20 -2.55
CA GLY A 327 -23.21 -2.75 -3.80
C GLY A 327 -22.44 -1.44 -3.59
N ARG A 328 -21.19 -1.37 -4.07
CA ARG A 328 -20.40 -0.14 -3.96
C ARG A 328 -20.51 0.76 -5.18
N ALA A 329 -20.99 0.26 -6.32
CA ALA A 329 -21.22 1.09 -7.50
C ALA A 329 -22.17 2.23 -7.18
N GLY A 330 -21.82 3.45 -7.55
CA GLY A 330 -22.62 4.65 -7.26
C GLY A 330 -22.59 5.11 -5.80
N ALA A 331 -21.86 4.45 -4.88
CA ALA A 331 -21.71 4.90 -3.50
C ALA A 331 -20.94 6.20 -3.43
N THR A 332 -21.38 7.11 -2.54
CA THR A 332 -20.69 8.37 -2.21
C THR A 332 -19.70 8.14 -1.05
N PRO A 333 -18.74 9.05 -0.80
CA PRO A 333 -17.91 9.01 0.39
C PRO A 333 -18.73 8.95 1.69
N PHE A 334 -19.87 9.65 1.75
CA PHE A 334 -20.77 9.61 2.90
C PHE A 334 -21.39 8.23 3.13
N LEU A 335 -21.87 7.58 2.06
CA LEU A 335 -22.40 6.22 2.16
C LEU A 335 -21.31 5.22 2.61
N MET A 336 -20.10 5.37 2.09
CA MET A 336 -18.97 4.52 2.49
C MET A 336 -18.55 4.73 3.95
N ALA A 337 -18.58 5.98 4.44
CA ALA A 337 -18.35 6.29 5.85
C ALA A 337 -19.45 5.71 6.75
N ALA A 338 -20.71 5.78 6.30
CA ALA A 338 -21.85 5.20 7.01
C ALA A 338 -21.72 3.66 7.13
N MET A 339 -21.23 2.98 6.08
CA MET A 339 -21.03 1.52 6.07
C MET A 339 -20.07 1.03 7.18
N THR A 340 -19.07 1.84 7.52
CA THR A 340 -18.11 1.53 8.59
C THR A 340 -18.42 2.24 9.90
N ALA A 341 -19.55 2.93 9.98
CA ALA A 341 -19.95 3.76 11.12
C ALA A 341 -18.87 4.77 11.55
N ASP A 342 -18.21 5.44 10.56
CA ASP A 342 -17.23 6.51 10.81
C ASP A 342 -17.98 7.85 11.00
N VAL A 343 -18.61 8.03 12.14
CA VAL A 343 -19.43 9.23 12.44
C VAL A 343 -18.63 10.53 12.33
N PRO A 344 -17.37 10.62 12.80
CA PRO A 344 -16.57 11.83 12.61
C PRO A 344 -16.41 12.20 11.12
N LEU A 345 -16.19 11.22 10.24
CA LEU A 345 -16.10 11.47 8.81
C LEU A 345 -17.47 11.85 8.20
N MET A 346 -18.55 11.17 8.61
CA MET A 346 -19.91 11.50 8.16
C MET A 346 -20.25 12.96 8.47
N ARG A 347 -20.02 13.43 9.71
CA ARG A 347 -20.26 14.82 10.11
C ARG A 347 -19.41 15.80 9.30
N LEU A 348 -18.14 15.48 9.06
CA LEU A 348 -17.24 16.34 8.30
C LEU A 348 -17.65 16.46 6.83
N LEU A 349 -18.04 15.36 6.18
CA LEU A 349 -18.53 15.37 4.81
C LEU A 349 -19.79 16.25 4.67
N VAL A 350 -20.75 16.16 5.61
CA VAL A 350 -21.94 17.03 5.62
C VAL A 350 -21.56 18.50 5.84
N LYS A 351 -20.59 18.79 6.72
CA LYS A 351 -20.05 20.16 6.90
C LYS A 351 -19.55 20.75 5.57
N HIS A 352 -19.01 19.92 4.69
CA HIS A 352 -18.53 20.32 3.36
C HIS A 352 -19.58 20.16 2.25
N GLY A 353 -20.85 19.92 2.59
CA GLY A 353 -21.96 19.95 1.65
C GLY A 353 -22.37 18.60 1.05
N ALA A 354 -21.87 17.48 1.55
CA ALA A 354 -22.33 16.17 1.09
C ALA A 354 -23.84 15.98 1.37
N ASP A 355 -24.57 15.43 0.37
CA ASP A 355 -25.98 15.04 0.59
C ASP A 355 -26.04 13.66 1.26
N PRO A 356 -26.46 13.59 2.53
CA PRO A 356 -26.49 12.35 3.31
C PRO A 356 -27.57 11.35 2.87
N ARG A 357 -28.39 11.69 1.88
CA ARG A 357 -29.49 10.84 1.41
C ARG A 357 -29.18 10.14 0.09
N LEU A 358 -28.08 10.46 -0.56
CA LEU A 358 -27.73 9.90 -1.86
C LEU A 358 -27.50 8.39 -1.79
N PRO A 359 -28.33 7.55 -2.46
CA PRO A 359 -28.16 6.11 -2.47
C PRO A 359 -27.08 5.68 -3.47
N ASN A 360 -26.66 4.42 -3.38
CA ASN A 360 -25.82 3.76 -4.39
C ASN A 360 -26.63 3.39 -5.67
N ALA A 361 -26.01 2.66 -6.59
CA ALA A 361 -26.65 2.22 -7.84
C ALA A 361 -27.82 1.24 -7.63
N ASP A 362 -27.81 0.47 -6.55
CA ASP A 362 -28.88 -0.46 -6.17
C ASP A 362 -29.97 0.23 -5.32
N ARG A 363 -29.93 1.55 -5.19
CA ARG A 363 -30.79 2.38 -4.34
C ARG A 363 -30.66 2.09 -2.84
N SER A 364 -29.62 1.38 -2.40
CA SER A 364 -29.34 1.23 -0.98
C SER A 364 -28.86 2.57 -0.39
N THR A 365 -29.46 3.02 0.71
CA THR A 365 -29.23 4.34 1.29
C THR A 365 -28.09 4.31 2.33
N PRO A 366 -27.52 5.49 2.67
CA PRO A 366 -26.54 5.59 3.77
C PRO A 366 -27.10 5.10 5.12
N LEU A 367 -28.41 5.27 5.38
CA LEU A 367 -29.08 4.73 6.57
C LEU A 367 -29.02 3.19 6.61
N MET A 368 -29.29 2.53 5.47
CA MET A 368 -29.18 1.08 5.35
C MET A 368 -27.74 0.62 5.57
N ALA A 369 -26.77 1.34 4.99
CA ALA A 369 -25.36 1.05 5.16
C ALA A 369 -24.92 1.18 6.63
N ALA A 370 -25.30 2.26 7.31
CA ALA A 370 -25.05 2.50 8.74
C ALA A 370 -25.66 1.42 9.62
N ALA A 371 -26.86 0.94 9.26
CA ALA A 371 -27.52 -0.15 9.95
C ALA A 371 -26.86 -1.53 9.75
N GLY A 372 -25.87 -1.64 8.85
CA GLY A 372 -25.11 -2.87 8.64
C GLY A 372 -25.53 -3.69 7.43
N LEU A 373 -26.24 -3.09 6.46
CA LEU A 373 -26.60 -3.77 5.21
C LEU A 373 -25.33 -4.25 4.49
N GLY A 374 -25.31 -5.53 4.14
CA GLY A 374 -24.17 -6.16 3.46
C GLY A 374 -23.06 -6.67 4.39
N CYS A 375 -23.28 -6.72 5.68
CA CYS A 375 -22.38 -7.37 6.63
C CYS A 375 -22.45 -8.91 6.49
N LEU A 376 -21.31 -9.52 6.15
CA LEU A 376 -21.19 -10.98 6.00
C LEU A 376 -20.61 -11.67 7.25
N ALA A 377 -19.86 -10.94 8.06
CA ALA A 377 -19.17 -11.45 9.23
C ALA A 377 -19.34 -10.48 10.42
N PRO A 378 -20.47 -10.55 11.13
CA PRO A 378 -20.64 -9.78 12.35
C PRO A 378 -19.53 -10.05 13.37
N GLY A 379 -18.98 -9.01 13.96
CA GLY A 379 -17.83 -9.09 14.87
C GLY A 379 -16.46 -9.05 14.18
N GLU A 380 -16.40 -9.16 12.84
CA GLU A 380 -15.17 -9.05 12.05
C GLU A 380 -15.18 -7.83 11.11
N GLU A 381 -16.36 -7.22 10.92
CA GLU A 381 -16.52 -6.03 10.07
C GLU A 381 -16.65 -4.76 10.93
N ALA A 382 -16.00 -3.68 10.46
CA ALA A 382 -15.91 -2.41 11.16
C ALA A 382 -17.27 -1.84 11.59
N GLY A 383 -17.29 -1.20 12.76
CA GLY A 383 -18.44 -0.57 13.35
C GLY A 383 -19.09 -1.42 14.43
N THR A 384 -18.70 -1.16 15.68
CA THR A 384 -19.35 -1.71 16.86
C THR A 384 -20.82 -1.30 16.94
N GLU A 385 -21.64 -1.99 17.76
CA GLU A 385 -23.04 -1.61 17.92
C GLU A 385 -23.22 -0.16 18.42
N PRO A 386 -22.45 0.37 19.39
CA PRO A 386 -22.54 1.78 19.79
C PRO A 386 -22.24 2.75 18.64
N GLU A 387 -21.22 2.49 17.83
CA GLU A 387 -20.87 3.32 16.67
C GLU A 387 -21.95 3.25 15.59
N ALA A 388 -22.46 2.06 15.29
CA ALA A 388 -23.56 1.88 14.34
C ALA A 388 -24.83 2.59 14.82
N LEU A 389 -25.13 2.56 16.13
CA LEU A 389 -26.26 3.27 16.72
C LEU A 389 -26.13 4.78 16.51
N GLU A 390 -24.93 5.36 16.76
CA GLU A 390 -24.67 6.77 16.52
C GLU A 390 -24.76 7.12 15.02
N ALA A 391 -24.22 6.29 14.14
CA ALA A 391 -24.26 6.50 12.69
C ALA A 391 -25.70 6.45 12.16
N VAL A 392 -26.50 5.50 12.61
CA VAL A 392 -27.94 5.39 12.27
C VAL A 392 -28.73 6.60 12.80
N ALA A 393 -28.50 7.00 14.06
CA ALA A 393 -29.12 8.21 14.61
C ALA A 393 -28.81 9.46 13.79
N LEU A 394 -27.52 9.64 13.44
CA LEU A 394 -27.09 10.75 12.59
C LEU A 394 -27.74 10.69 11.20
N ALA A 395 -27.77 9.53 10.54
CA ALA A 395 -28.40 9.40 9.23
C ALA A 395 -29.90 9.73 9.27
N LEU A 396 -30.61 9.36 10.34
CA LEU A 396 -32.02 9.72 10.55
C LEU A 396 -32.20 11.22 10.80
N GLU A 397 -31.35 11.85 11.64
CA GLU A 397 -31.35 13.30 11.88
C GLU A 397 -31.15 14.09 10.59
N LEU A 398 -30.32 13.59 9.67
CA LEU A 398 -30.04 14.17 8.36
C LEU A 398 -31.12 13.88 7.31
N GLY A 399 -32.24 13.28 7.69
CA GLY A 399 -33.40 13.05 6.84
C GLY A 399 -33.41 11.73 6.08
N GLY A 400 -32.66 10.74 6.55
CA GLY A 400 -32.73 9.38 6.02
C GLY A 400 -34.14 8.78 6.22
N ASP A 401 -34.70 8.19 5.14
CA ASP A 401 -36.01 7.54 5.21
C ASP A 401 -35.87 6.15 5.85
N VAL A 402 -36.44 6.00 7.04
CA VAL A 402 -36.43 4.74 7.82
C VAL A 402 -37.16 3.59 7.09
N ASN A 403 -38.07 3.94 6.17
CA ASN A 403 -38.87 3.01 5.39
C ASN A 403 -38.40 2.84 3.93
N ALA A 404 -37.23 3.36 3.57
CA ALA A 404 -36.66 3.16 2.27
C ALA A 404 -36.44 1.67 1.98
N VAL A 405 -36.65 1.29 0.72
CA VAL A 405 -36.46 -0.07 0.21
C VAL A 405 -35.57 0.00 -1.02
N ASP A 406 -34.52 -0.78 -1.08
CA ASP A 406 -33.60 -0.83 -2.21
C ASP A 406 -34.11 -1.78 -3.33
N ASP A 407 -33.33 -1.92 -4.42
CA ASP A 407 -33.67 -2.78 -5.56
C ASP A 407 -33.64 -4.28 -5.23
N HIS A 408 -33.12 -4.62 -4.07
CA HIS A 408 -33.11 -6.00 -3.57
C HIS A 408 -34.28 -6.30 -2.64
N GLY A 409 -35.10 -5.31 -2.31
CA GLY A 409 -36.18 -5.44 -1.33
C GLY A 409 -35.69 -5.28 0.13
N GLU A 410 -34.42 -4.86 0.29
CA GLU A 410 -33.80 -4.73 1.61
C GLU A 410 -34.08 -3.34 2.22
N THR A 411 -34.06 -3.27 3.54
CA THR A 411 -34.30 -2.06 4.33
C THR A 411 -33.21 -1.91 5.40
N ALA A 412 -33.19 -0.80 6.13
CA ALA A 412 -32.31 -0.64 7.29
C ALA A 412 -32.49 -1.74 8.35
N MET A 413 -33.72 -2.30 8.48
CA MET A 413 -33.99 -3.39 9.41
C MET A 413 -33.29 -4.69 8.98
N HIS A 414 -33.19 -4.98 7.67
CA HIS A 414 -32.36 -6.08 7.14
C HIS A 414 -30.90 -5.87 7.50
N GLY A 415 -30.40 -4.64 7.37
CA GLY A 415 -29.02 -4.28 7.76
C GLY A 415 -28.75 -4.60 9.24
N ALA A 416 -29.63 -4.16 10.14
CA ALA A 416 -29.52 -4.40 11.57
C ALA A 416 -29.53 -5.92 11.91
N ALA A 417 -30.29 -6.71 11.16
CA ALA A 417 -30.28 -8.16 11.29
C ALA A 417 -28.99 -8.79 10.73
N TYR A 418 -28.46 -8.32 9.59
CA TYR A 418 -27.19 -8.79 9.04
C TYR A 418 -26.01 -8.58 10.00
N LYS A 419 -25.97 -7.46 10.69
CA LYS A 419 -24.86 -7.12 11.59
C LYS A 419 -25.11 -7.52 13.06
N ASN A 420 -26.26 -8.13 13.37
CA ASN A 420 -26.66 -8.53 14.72
C ASN A 420 -26.70 -7.36 15.72
N LEU A 421 -27.44 -6.29 15.37
CA LEU A 421 -27.50 -5.04 16.11
C LEU A 421 -28.88 -4.83 16.79
N PRO A 422 -29.17 -5.47 17.92
CA PRO A 422 -30.50 -5.41 18.58
C PRO A 422 -30.91 -4.00 19.00
N LYS A 423 -29.99 -3.12 19.40
CA LYS A 423 -30.31 -1.73 19.76
C LYS A 423 -30.62 -0.87 18.53
N VAL A 424 -29.99 -1.16 17.38
CA VAL A 424 -30.35 -0.51 16.10
C VAL A 424 -31.73 -0.92 15.65
N VAL A 425 -32.11 -2.21 15.80
CA VAL A 425 -33.49 -2.70 15.57
C VAL A 425 -34.48 -1.89 16.41
N GLN A 426 -34.20 -1.71 17.69
CA GLN A 426 -35.05 -0.94 18.58
C GLN A 426 -35.16 0.53 18.14
N LEU A 427 -34.04 1.18 17.87
CA LEU A 427 -34.02 2.58 17.40
C LEU A 427 -34.85 2.76 16.12
N LEU A 428 -34.64 1.88 15.10
CA LEU A 428 -35.40 1.95 13.86
C LEU A 428 -36.91 1.81 14.10
N ALA A 429 -37.32 0.89 14.97
CA ALA A 429 -38.74 0.72 15.34
C ALA A 429 -39.31 1.99 16.05
N GLU A 430 -38.58 2.56 17.01
CA GLU A 430 -38.94 3.83 17.70
C GLU A 430 -39.03 5.02 16.72
N LYS A 431 -38.24 5.03 15.66
CA LYS A 431 -38.25 6.07 14.61
C LYS A 431 -39.23 5.79 13.48
N GLY A 432 -40.12 4.81 13.63
CA GLY A 432 -41.25 4.58 12.76
C GLY A 432 -40.99 3.62 11.59
N ALA A 433 -40.04 2.69 11.72
CA ALA A 433 -39.89 1.60 10.78
C ALA A 433 -41.17 0.73 10.77
N ARG A 434 -41.86 0.74 9.62
CA ARG A 434 -43.18 0.06 9.50
C ARG A 434 -42.98 -1.43 9.21
N VAL A 435 -43.62 -2.30 10.03
CA VAL A 435 -43.48 -3.75 9.92
C VAL A 435 -43.92 -4.27 8.55
N GLU A 436 -44.99 -3.72 7.97
CA GLU A 436 -45.46 -4.08 6.64
C GLU A 436 -44.48 -3.74 5.51
N VAL A 437 -43.45 -2.88 5.76
CA VAL A 437 -42.41 -2.54 4.83
C VAL A 437 -41.22 -3.47 5.00
N TRP A 438 -40.70 -3.60 6.22
CA TRP A 438 -39.46 -4.33 6.46
C TRP A 438 -39.64 -5.83 6.70
N ASN A 439 -40.81 -6.31 7.12
CA ASN A 439 -41.06 -7.73 7.32
C ASN A 439 -41.53 -8.42 6.04
N ARG A 440 -40.78 -8.17 4.96
CA ARG A 440 -40.98 -8.82 3.65
C ARG A 440 -39.72 -9.57 3.27
N GLU A 441 -39.90 -10.62 2.50
CA GLU A 441 -38.79 -11.32 1.90
C GLU A 441 -38.12 -10.39 0.87
N ASP A 442 -36.77 -10.30 0.98
CA ASP A 442 -35.96 -9.69 -0.05
C ASP A 442 -35.93 -10.55 -1.33
N LYS A 443 -35.19 -10.15 -2.35
CA LYS A 443 -35.07 -10.91 -3.60
C LYS A 443 -34.41 -12.29 -3.44
N TYR A 444 -33.82 -12.57 -2.25
CA TYR A 444 -33.20 -13.85 -1.93
C TYR A 444 -34.10 -14.75 -1.06
N GLY A 445 -35.27 -14.27 -0.67
CA GLY A 445 -36.24 -14.98 0.18
C GLY A 445 -35.97 -14.83 1.67
N TRP A 446 -35.25 -13.77 2.11
CA TRP A 446 -34.96 -13.53 3.51
C TRP A 446 -35.73 -12.35 4.08
N THR A 447 -36.23 -12.52 5.28
CA THR A 447 -36.74 -11.43 6.12
C THR A 447 -35.68 -11.07 7.19
N PRO A 448 -35.73 -9.90 7.82
CA PRO A 448 -34.85 -9.58 8.96
C PRO A 448 -34.83 -10.66 10.05
N LEU A 449 -35.98 -11.28 10.32
CA LEU A 449 -36.03 -12.35 11.30
C LEU A 449 -35.28 -13.61 10.85
N SER A 450 -35.48 -14.06 9.60
CA SER A 450 -34.77 -15.23 9.08
C SER A 450 -33.25 -14.98 8.96
N ILE A 451 -32.84 -13.75 8.66
CA ILE A 451 -31.43 -13.34 8.70
C ILE A 451 -30.87 -13.47 10.13
N ALA A 452 -31.58 -12.97 11.16
CA ALA A 452 -31.19 -13.09 12.55
C ALA A 452 -31.19 -14.53 13.05
N GLU A 453 -32.02 -15.41 12.48
CA GLU A 453 -32.03 -16.86 12.69
C GLU A 453 -30.85 -17.60 12.08
N GLY A 454 -30.03 -16.92 11.26
CA GLY A 454 -28.87 -17.49 10.60
C GLY A 454 -29.10 -17.94 9.15
N HIS A 455 -30.28 -17.72 8.58
CA HIS A 455 -30.60 -18.07 7.17
C HIS A 455 -30.07 -17.01 6.19
N ARG A 456 -28.74 -16.91 6.06
CA ARG A 456 -28.07 -15.91 5.22
C ARG A 456 -26.65 -16.35 4.83
N PRO A 457 -26.02 -15.78 3.76
CA PRO A 457 -24.60 -16.04 3.49
C PRO A 457 -23.69 -15.46 4.56
N GLY A 458 -22.51 -16.06 4.75
CA GLY A 458 -21.51 -15.62 5.72
C GLY A 458 -21.61 -16.35 7.06
N ASN A 459 -21.58 -15.61 8.17
CA ASN A 459 -21.65 -16.19 9.50
C ASN A 459 -23.08 -16.65 9.83
N PHE A 460 -23.30 -17.95 9.93
CA PHE A 460 -24.60 -18.60 10.14
C PHE A 460 -25.05 -18.67 11.61
N LYS A 461 -24.35 -18.05 12.54
CA LYS A 461 -24.74 -18.12 13.95
C LYS A 461 -26.01 -17.30 14.17
N PRO A 462 -27.09 -17.90 14.74
CA PRO A 462 -28.27 -17.14 15.18
C PRO A 462 -27.90 -16.07 16.19
N SER A 463 -28.62 -14.94 16.18
CA SER A 463 -28.52 -13.89 17.17
C SER A 463 -29.81 -13.82 18.00
N PRO A 464 -29.86 -14.50 19.15
CA PRO A 464 -31.07 -14.50 19.99
C PRO A 464 -31.51 -13.10 20.45
N GLU A 465 -30.55 -12.20 20.68
CA GLU A 465 -30.82 -10.82 21.09
C GLU A 465 -31.48 -10.01 19.97
N THR A 466 -30.98 -10.15 18.74
CA THR A 466 -31.57 -9.49 17.57
C THR A 466 -32.94 -10.06 17.25
N MET A 467 -33.11 -11.39 17.32
CA MET A 467 -34.42 -12.04 17.17
C MET A 467 -35.43 -11.51 18.20
N ALA A 468 -35.02 -11.40 19.47
CA ALA A 468 -35.87 -10.87 20.52
C ALA A 468 -36.24 -9.39 20.31
N ALA A 469 -35.32 -8.58 19.77
CA ALA A 469 -35.56 -7.18 19.40
C ALA A 469 -36.57 -7.06 18.25
N LEU A 470 -36.41 -7.88 17.20
CA LEU A 470 -37.35 -7.94 16.07
C LEU A 470 -38.77 -8.41 16.54
N HIS A 471 -38.85 -9.43 17.38
CA HIS A 471 -40.13 -9.88 17.97
C HIS A 471 -40.81 -8.76 18.76
N ARG A 472 -40.07 -8.02 19.61
CA ARG A 472 -40.63 -6.86 20.33
C ARG A 472 -41.16 -5.79 19.39
N ALA A 473 -40.41 -5.48 18.30
CA ALA A 473 -40.83 -4.50 17.30
C ALA A 473 -42.15 -4.93 16.60
N MET A 474 -42.25 -6.22 16.23
CA MET A 474 -43.47 -6.78 15.63
C MET A 474 -44.68 -6.72 16.61
N LEU A 475 -44.50 -7.16 17.85
CA LEU A 475 -45.55 -7.14 18.86
C LEU A 475 -46.03 -5.72 19.18
N ALA A 476 -45.10 -4.75 19.27
CA ALA A 476 -45.45 -3.35 19.49
C ALA A 476 -46.29 -2.76 18.33
N ALA A 477 -46.10 -3.27 17.11
CA ALA A 477 -46.90 -2.92 15.94
C ALA A 477 -48.18 -3.78 15.78
N GLY A 478 -48.50 -4.64 16.74
CA GLY A 478 -49.69 -5.51 16.69
C GLY A 478 -49.56 -6.73 15.77
N VAL A 479 -48.36 -7.06 15.33
CA VAL A 479 -48.07 -8.19 14.45
C VAL A 479 -47.53 -9.36 15.26
N THR A 480 -48.14 -10.51 15.15
CA THR A 480 -47.67 -11.74 15.81
C THR A 480 -46.45 -12.27 15.08
N PRO A 481 -45.27 -12.40 15.75
CA PRO A 481 -44.10 -12.98 15.13
C PRO A 481 -44.35 -14.41 14.64
N PRO A 482 -43.80 -14.83 13.48
CA PRO A 482 -43.87 -16.21 13.03
C PRO A 482 -43.10 -17.11 14.01
N ARG A 483 -43.46 -18.40 14.06
CA ARG A 483 -42.67 -19.39 14.79
C ARG A 483 -41.28 -19.45 14.17
N SER A 484 -40.23 -19.43 15.02
CA SER A 484 -38.85 -19.54 14.60
C SER A 484 -38.66 -20.79 13.71
N ARG A 485 -38.04 -20.61 12.55
CA ARG A 485 -37.65 -21.75 11.72
C ARG A 485 -36.39 -22.35 12.36
N THR A 486 -36.34 -23.67 12.46
CA THR A 486 -35.13 -24.35 12.92
C THR A 486 -33.99 -24.04 11.90
N PRO A 487 -32.81 -23.65 12.35
CA PRO A 487 -31.71 -23.41 11.44
C PRO A 487 -31.45 -24.64 10.55
N ILE A 488 -31.44 -24.48 9.24
CA ILE A 488 -31.06 -25.55 8.32
C ILE A 488 -29.55 -25.58 8.29
N GLU A 489 -28.94 -26.63 8.83
CA GLU A 489 -27.51 -26.86 8.73
C GLU A 489 -27.18 -27.52 7.37
N GLY A 490 -26.23 -26.94 6.62
CA GLY A 490 -25.67 -27.52 5.42
C GLY A 490 -26.03 -26.81 4.09
N PRO A 491 -25.64 -27.40 2.96
CA PRO A 491 -25.78 -26.78 1.63
C PRO A 491 -27.22 -26.56 1.18
N GLU A 492 -28.22 -27.21 1.81
CA GLU A 492 -29.65 -27.01 1.54
C GLU A 492 -30.18 -25.67 2.09
N ALA A 493 -29.40 -24.95 2.92
CA ALA A 493 -29.75 -23.63 3.42
C ALA A 493 -29.81 -22.55 2.32
N TYR A 494 -29.31 -22.85 1.13
CA TYR A 494 -29.27 -21.92 0.02
C TYR A 494 -30.26 -22.29 -1.09
N PRO A 495 -31.18 -21.41 -1.45
CA PRO A 495 -31.88 -21.59 -2.72
C PRO A 495 -30.85 -21.57 -3.87
N PRO A 496 -31.02 -22.40 -4.91
CA PRO A 496 -30.10 -22.45 -6.03
C PRO A 496 -29.94 -21.05 -6.66
N ASP A 497 -28.71 -20.70 -7.05
CA ASP A 497 -28.46 -19.44 -7.75
C ASP A 497 -29.34 -19.41 -9.02
N PRO A 498 -30.24 -18.42 -9.19
CA PRO A 498 -31.09 -18.32 -10.38
C PRO A 498 -30.30 -18.25 -11.69
N ARG A 499 -28.95 -18.06 -11.63
CA ARG A 499 -28.06 -18.09 -12.80
C ARG A 499 -27.40 -19.44 -13.06
N GLY A 500 -27.77 -20.50 -12.32
CA GLY A 500 -27.30 -21.88 -12.54
C GLY A 500 -25.82 -22.13 -12.26
N LYS A 501 -25.15 -21.26 -11.50
CA LYS A 501 -23.78 -21.52 -11.05
C LYS A 501 -23.78 -22.41 -9.81
N PRO A 502 -22.90 -23.43 -9.71
CA PRO A 502 -22.75 -24.20 -8.49
C PRO A 502 -22.34 -23.27 -7.36
N THR A 503 -23.02 -23.36 -6.22
CA THR A 503 -22.63 -22.72 -4.96
C THR A 503 -21.27 -23.25 -4.53
N PRO A 504 -20.33 -22.41 -4.05
CA PRO A 504 -19.00 -22.81 -3.62
C PRO A 504 -19.02 -23.77 -2.43
#